data_54c16e0c429669cab45a1f90a9e15c88
#
_entry.id   54c16e0c429669cab45a1f90a9e15c88
#
_cell.length_a   1.000
_cell.length_b   1.000
_cell.length_c   1.000
_cell.angle_alpha   90.00
_cell.angle_beta   90.00
_cell.angle_gamma   90.00
#
_symmetry.space_group_name_H-M   'P 1'
#
loop_
_entity.id
_entity.type
_entity.pdbx_description
1 polymer ?
#
loop_
_entity_poly.entity_id
_entity_poly.type
_entity_poly.pdbx_seq_one_letter_code
_entity_poly.pdbx_strand_id
1 'polypeptide(L)'
;MFYRYVPYHGTESRLPEAYAELAAARAAADEKAVYGYCVCDEAGEGVYSPVGSFIASHILHHAKCAADHMRIHGYKYGDADQNPALAKESEHPEKLVSCDRFCGWVLYEAGYTAHQPVTKGLPLYYSPNLEEFLIKHGFTRIDDVADLRPGDVIFEGDSTHFGPTFPDQFRSFPRHVYIHAGPAEDGLFYRYDSGSDQRIQSVQPMIERLVKPEQNRYFRFAYRAPEISWEDAKAAHKLCTHHREALKNADRCGCFYCKRIYDPKEIKDWVDSGKTALCPYCGIDSVIPETEEYPLTTAFLRKMHHKWF
;
A
#
# COMPACT_ATOMS: atom_id res chain seq x y z
N MET A 1 -10.94 -27.39 -1.93
CA MET A 1 -10.68 -26.80 -0.60
C MET A 1 -10.45 -25.30 -0.73
N PHE A 2 -10.78 -24.53 0.31
CA PHE A 2 -10.59 -23.07 0.36
C PHE A 2 -9.71 -22.73 1.57
N TYR A 3 -8.93 -21.65 1.44
CA TYR A 3 -7.98 -21.22 2.45
C TYR A 3 -8.06 -19.71 2.65
N ARG A 4 -7.91 -19.24 3.87
CA ARG A 4 -7.58 -17.83 4.09
C ARG A 4 -6.12 -17.59 3.72
N TYR A 5 -5.85 -16.48 3.08
CA TYR A 5 -4.50 -16.13 2.60
C TYR A 5 -4.30 -14.62 2.54
N VAL A 6 -3.05 -14.21 2.41
CA VAL A 6 -2.71 -12.81 2.13
C VAL A 6 -2.68 -12.61 0.62
N PRO A 7 -3.53 -11.75 0.05
CA PRO A 7 -3.55 -11.53 -1.39
C PRO A 7 -2.18 -11.08 -1.92
N TYR A 8 -1.85 -11.52 -3.10
CA TYR A 8 -0.58 -11.29 -3.79
C TYR A 8 0.68 -11.86 -3.12
N HIS A 9 0.55 -12.68 -2.06
CA HIS A 9 1.68 -13.38 -1.43
C HIS A 9 1.83 -14.83 -1.88
N GLY A 10 0.90 -15.33 -2.71
CA GLY A 10 0.94 -16.69 -3.21
C GLY A 10 0.44 -17.73 -2.19
N THR A 11 0.59 -19.00 -2.57
CA THR A 11 0.10 -20.12 -1.75
C THR A 11 0.83 -20.29 -0.44
N GLU A 12 2.06 -19.79 -0.33
CA GLU A 12 2.85 -19.79 0.91
C GLU A 12 2.24 -18.92 2.01
N SER A 13 1.37 -17.98 1.67
CA SER A 13 0.67 -17.15 2.65
C SER A 13 -0.63 -17.74 3.18
N ARG A 14 -0.97 -18.96 2.77
CA ARG A 14 -2.17 -19.66 3.26
C ARG A 14 -2.06 -19.92 4.75
N LEU A 15 -3.15 -19.61 5.45
CA LEU A 15 -3.29 -20.06 6.82
C LEU A 15 -3.53 -21.58 6.85
N PRO A 16 -3.12 -22.28 7.92
CA PRO A 16 -3.15 -23.75 7.97
C PRO A 16 -4.57 -24.33 7.93
N GLU A 17 -5.58 -23.53 8.24
CA GLU A 17 -6.96 -23.96 8.28
C GLU A 17 -7.55 -24.04 6.88
N ALA A 18 -8.06 -25.21 6.52
CA ALA A 18 -8.70 -25.48 5.24
C ALA A 18 -10.21 -25.63 5.41
N TYR A 19 -10.98 -25.13 4.47
CA TYR A 19 -12.43 -25.17 4.45
C TYR A 19 -12.92 -25.97 3.25
N ALA A 20 -13.83 -26.93 3.49
CA ALA A 20 -14.45 -27.69 2.38
C ALA A 20 -15.40 -26.80 1.56
N GLU A 21 -16.10 -25.90 2.25
CA GLU A 21 -17.12 -25.04 1.65
C GLU A 21 -16.66 -23.57 1.62
N LEU A 22 -16.92 -22.91 0.49
CA LEU A 22 -16.60 -21.50 0.31
C LEU A 22 -17.32 -20.61 1.35
N ALA A 23 -18.56 -20.94 1.70
CA ALA A 23 -19.33 -20.17 2.68
C ALA A 23 -18.65 -20.12 4.05
N ALA A 24 -18.10 -21.24 4.52
CA ALA A 24 -17.38 -21.32 5.79
C ALA A 24 -16.07 -20.49 5.75
N ALA A 25 -15.34 -20.57 4.64
CA ALA A 25 -14.13 -19.77 4.44
C ALA A 25 -14.42 -18.27 4.41
N ARG A 26 -15.52 -17.86 3.77
CA ARG A 26 -15.99 -16.46 3.76
C ARG A 26 -16.33 -15.97 5.15
N ALA A 27 -17.14 -16.70 5.90
CA ALA A 27 -17.50 -16.33 7.27
C ALA A 27 -16.26 -16.12 8.15
N ALA A 28 -15.27 -17.01 8.04
CA ALA A 28 -14.00 -16.88 8.77
C ALA A 28 -13.14 -15.70 8.32
N ALA A 29 -13.23 -15.27 7.06
CA ALA A 29 -12.56 -14.08 6.57
C ALA A 29 -13.28 -12.80 7.03
N ASP A 30 -14.62 -12.80 6.99
CA ASP A 30 -15.45 -11.66 7.41
C ASP A 30 -15.28 -11.32 8.89
N GLU A 31 -15.16 -12.32 9.75
CA GLU A 31 -14.91 -12.14 11.21
C GLU A 31 -13.67 -11.27 11.49
N LYS A 32 -12.68 -11.29 10.58
CA LYS A 32 -11.42 -10.58 10.72
C LYS A 32 -11.10 -9.73 9.48
N ALA A 33 -12.12 -9.12 8.89
CA ALA A 33 -11.99 -8.33 7.67
C ALA A 33 -10.90 -7.25 7.77
N VAL A 34 -10.79 -6.61 8.94
CA VAL A 34 -9.78 -5.58 9.25
C VAL A 34 -8.33 -6.09 9.18
N TYR A 35 -8.11 -7.41 9.19
CA TYR A 35 -6.76 -7.99 9.08
C TYR A 35 -6.30 -8.22 7.65
N GLY A 36 -7.17 -7.98 6.66
CA GLY A 36 -6.84 -8.08 5.27
C GLY A 36 -6.66 -9.51 4.73
N TYR A 37 -7.15 -10.53 5.43
CA TYR A 37 -7.15 -11.88 4.89
C TYR A 37 -8.28 -12.05 3.87
N CYS A 38 -7.95 -12.67 2.74
CA CYS A 38 -8.88 -13.07 1.70
C CYS A 38 -9.06 -14.58 1.67
N VAL A 39 -9.93 -15.08 0.79
CA VAL A 39 -10.08 -16.51 0.52
C VAL A 39 -9.53 -16.84 -0.87
N CYS A 40 -8.73 -17.89 -0.98
CA CYS A 40 -8.31 -18.48 -2.23
C CYS A 40 -8.74 -19.94 -2.33
N ASP A 41 -8.76 -20.46 -3.55
CA ASP A 41 -8.94 -21.87 -3.86
C ASP A 41 -7.64 -22.69 -3.73
N GLU A 42 -7.65 -23.94 -4.17
CA GLU A 42 -6.49 -24.84 -4.17
C GLU A 42 -5.38 -24.38 -5.12
N ALA A 43 -5.73 -23.72 -6.21
CA ALA A 43 -4.75 -23.17 -7.15
C ALA A 43 -4.08 -21.89 -6.62
N GLY A 44 -4.62 -21.28 -5.56
CA GLY A 44 -4.14 -20.01 -5.01
C GLY A 44 -4.82 -18.79 -5.62
N GLU A 45 -5.84 -19.01 -6.46
CA GLU A 45 -6.62 -17.91 -7.01
C GLU A 45 -7.52 -17.30 -5.94
N GLY A 46 -7.51 -15.99 -5.84
CA GLY A 46 -8.36 -15.24 -4.94
C GLY A 46 -9.83 -15.32 -5.37
N VAL A 47 -10.67 -15.86 -4.51
CA VAL A 47 -12.12 -16.07 -4.81
C VAL A 47 -13.02 -15.16 -3.97
N TYR A 48 -12.50 -14.57 -2.90
CA TYR A 48 -13.27 -13.68 -2.04
C TYR A 48 -12.38 -12.71 -1.24
N SER A 49 -12.78 -11.45 -1.20
CA SER A 49 -12.25 -10.42 -0.31
C SER A 49 -13.37 -9.91 0.61
N PRO A 50 -13.19 -9.93 1.94
CA PRO A 50 -14.21 -9.46 2.89
C PRO A 50 -14.49 -7.95 2.79
N VAL A 51 -13.56 -7.19 2.21
CA VAL A 51 -13.71 -5.75 1.99
C VAL A 51 -14.02 -5.40 0.52
N GLY A 52 -14.31 -6.39 -0.30
CA GLY A 52 -14.70 -6.21 -1.71
C GLY A 52 -13.55 -5.87 -2.67
N SER A 53 -12.30 -5.82 -2.17
CA SER A 53 -11.11 -5.45 -2.93
C SER A 53 -9.91 -6.24 -2.43
N PHE A 54 -9.20 -6.93 -3.34
CA PHE A 54 -7.99 -7.67 -2.99
C PHE A 54 -6.81 -6.74 -2.69
N ILE A 55 -6.72 -5.62 -3.39
CA ILE A 55 -5.67 -4.64 -3.12
C ILE A 55 -5.90 -3.91 -1.79
N ALA A 56 -7.15 -3.60 -1.44
CA ALA A 56 -7.50 -3.05 -0.15
C ALA A 56 -7.16 -4.03 0.99
N SER A 57 -7.51 -5.32 0.83
CA SER A 57 -7.13 -6.37 1.79
C SER A 57 -5.61 -6.49 1.93
N HIS A 58 -4.86 -6.38 0.85
CA HIS A 58 -3.40 -6.39 0.88
C HIS A 58 -2.83 -5.21 1.68
N ILE A 59 -3.34 -3.99 1.45
CA ILE A 59 -2.95 -2.80 2.23
C ILE A 59 -3.29 -2.98 3.71
N LEU A 60 -4.50 -3.47 4.03
CA LEU A 60 -4.92 -3.71 5.41
C LEU A 60 -4.04 -4.74 6.12
N HIS A 61 -3.64 -5.81 5.42
CA HIS A 61 -2.73 -6.80 6.00
C HIS A 61 -1.39 -6.16 6.36
N HIS A 62 -0.80 -5.37 5.48
CA HIS A 62 0.45 -4.67 5.77
C HIS A 62 0.29 -3.60 6.84
N ALA A 63 -0.85 -2.92 6.91
CA ALA A 63 -1.16 -1.98 7.99
C ALA A 63 -1.20 -2.67 9.35
N LYS A 64 -1.85 -3.84 9.42
CA LYS A 64 -1.85 -4.68 10.63
C LYS A 64 -0.44 -5.10 11.02
N CYS A 65 0.33 -5.65 10.07
CA CYS A 65 1.69 -6.10 10.33
C CYS A 65 2.60 -4.96 10.80
N ALA A 66 2.53 -3.79 10.16
CA ALA A 66 3.28 -2.60 10.55
C ALA A 66 2.90 -2.12 11.96
N ALA A 67 1.60 -2.02 12.25
CA ALA A 67 1.12 -1.62 13.57
C ALA A 67 1.56 -2.59 14.67
N ASP A 68 1.46 -3.90 14.43
CA ASP A 68 1.89 -4.92 15.37
C ASP A 68 3.41 -4.90 15.58
N HIS A 69 4.18 -4.79 14.51
CA HIS A 69 5.64 -4.67 14.57
C HIS A 69 6.05 -3.46 15.43
N MET A 70 5.52 -2.29 15.12
CA MET A 70 5.85 -1.06 15.82
C MET A 70 5.45 -1.13 17.31
N ARG A 71 4.28 -1.71 17.62
CA ARG A 71 3.83 -1.92 19.00
C ARG A 71 4.74 -2.87 19.76
N ILE A 72 5.12 -3.99 19.16
CA ILE A 72 5.99 -5.01 19.80
C ILE A 72 7.39 -4.44 20.05
N HIS A 73 7.91 -3.65 19.12
CA HIS A 73 9.25 -3.07 19.20
C HIS A 73 9.32 -1.73 19.94
N GLY A 74 8.20 -1.25 20.49
CA GLY A 74 8.16 -0.07 21.35
C GLY A 74 8.33 1.26 20.62
N TYR A 75 7.88 1.35 19.37
CA TYR A 75 7.81 2.61 18.63
C TYR A 75 6.85 3.58 19.32
N LYS A 76 7.12 4.87 19.19
CA LYS A 76 6.32 5.97 19.73
C LYS A 76 5.96 6.94 18.61
N TYR A 77 4.92 7.73 18.84
CA TYR A 77 4.62 8.85 17.97
C TYR A 77 5.69 9.91 18.03
N GLY A 78 6.12 10.41 16.91
CA GLY A 78 7.07 11.51 16.78
C GLY A 78 7.67 11.64 15.40
N ASP A 79 8.27 12.80 15.16
CA ASP A 79 9.04 13.06 13.96
C ASP A 79 10.53 12.90 14.31
N ALA A 80 11.16 11.92 13.70
CA ALA A 80 12.61 11.86 13.69
C ALA A 80 13.12 12.77 12.58
N ASP A 81 13.87 13.77 12.90
CA ASP A 81 14.19 14.91 12.05
C ASP A 81 14.92 14.62 10.73
N GLN A 82 15.35 13.41 10.46
CA GLN A 82 16.22 13.20 9.30
C GLN A 82 16.10 11.84 8.59
N ASN A 83 15.10 11.02 8.88
CA ASN A 83 15.13 9.69 8.31
C ASN A 83 13.99 9.42 7.34
N PRO A 84 14.28 9.01 6.10
CA PRO A 84 13.27 8.60 5.16
C PRO A 84 12.45 7.45 5.74
N ALA A 85 11.16 7.60 5.69
CA ALA A 85 10.18 6.70 6.29
C ALA A 85 10.30 5.23 5.89
N LEU A 86 11.08 4.95 4.89
CA LEU A 86 11.21 3.64 4.24
C LEU A 86 12.55 3.00 4.55
N ALA A 87 13.30 3.59 5.47
CA ALA A 87 14.56 3.05 5.90
C ALA A 87 14.35 1.77 6.72
N LYS A 88 15.28 0.86 6.62
CA LYS A 88 15.31 -0.37 7.41
C LYS A 88 15.29 -0.05 8.90
N GLU A 89 14.76 -0.94 9.72
CA GLU A 89 14.66 -0.77 11.17
C GLU A 89 15.98 -0.32 11.83
N SER A 90 17.12 -0.78 11.31
CA SER A 90 18.46 -0.35 11.75
C SER A 90 18.74 1.14 11.56
N GLU A 91 17.95 1.82 10.75
CA GLU A 91 18.10 3.24 10.42
C GLU A 91 17.17 4.13 11.26
N HIS A 92 16.34 3.53 12.14
CA HIS A 92 15.45 4.21 13.08
C HIS A 92 15.82 3.94 14.55
N PRO A 93 17.00 4.35 15.00
CA PRO A 93 17.44 4.10 16.38
C PRO A 93 16.50 4.72 17.43
N GLU A 94 15.80 5.78 17.07
CA GLU A 94 14.90 6.51 17.96
C GLU A 94 13.51 5.86 18.06
N LYS A 95 13.19 4.95 17.16
CA LYS A 95 11.86 4.29 17.10
C LYS A 95 10.69 5.27 17.17
N LEU A 96 10.80 6.38 16.42
CA LEU A 96 9.75 7.37 16.28
C LEU A 96 9.07 7.23 14.92
N VAL A 97 7.74 7.34 14.91
CA VAL A 97 6.94 7.27 13.68
C VAL A 97 5.76 8.24 13.77
N SER A 98 5.67 9.15 12.80
CA SER A 98 4.51 10.01 12.60
C SER A 98 3.41 9.31 11.79
N CYS A 99 2.24 9.93 11.69
CA CYS A 99 1.09 9.34 10.98
C CYS A 99 1.38 9.09 9.50
N ASP A 100 2.01 10.03 8.83
CA ASP A 100 2.39 9.95 7.42
C ASP A 100 3.52 8.94 7.18
N ARG A 101 4.49 8.84 8.10
CA ARG A 101 5.51 7.77 8.08
C ARG A 101 4.90 6.39 8.23
N PHE A 102 3.92 6.25 9.12
CA PHE A 102 3.20 5.00 9.27
C PHE A 102 2.53 4.59 7.95
N CYS A 103 1.79 5.51 7.33
CA CYS A 103 1.14 5.24 6.04
C CYS A 103 2.17 4.96 4.93
N GLY A 104 3.27 5.71 4.88
CA GLY A 104 4.38 5.45 3.96
C GLY A 104 4.99 4.07 4.14
N TRP A 105 5.20 3.63 5.39
CA TRP A 105 5.68 2.29 5.70
C TRP A 105 4.71 1.20 5.21
N VAL A 106 3.42 1.35 5.51
CA VAL A 106 2.38 0.41 5.05
C VAL A 106 2.38 0.28 3.53
N LEU A 107 2.42 1.40 2.82
CA LEU A 107 2.44 1.41 1.36
C LEU A 107 3.72 0.78 0.79
N TYR A 108 4.86 1.03 1.41
CA TYR A 108 6.12 0.39 1.03
C TYR A 108 6.05 -1.12 1.19
N GLU A 109 5.62 -1.63 2.33
CA GLU A 109 5.47 -3.07 2.58
C GLU A 109 4.41 -3.69 1.64
N ALA A 110 3.37 -2.95 1.29
CA ALA A 110 2.39 -3.35 0.28
C ALA A 110 2.96 -3.30 -1.16
N GLY A 111 4.22 -2.88 -1.33
CA GLY A 111 4.93 -2.89 -2.61
C GLY A 111 4.81 -1.60 -3.41
N TYR A 112 4.24 -0.55 -2.87
CA TYR A 112 4.29 0.78 -3.47
C TYR A 112 5.62 1.44 -3.12
N THR A 113 6.64 1.19 -3.90
CA THR A 113 7.97 1.75 -3.64
C THR A 113 8.11 3.11 -4.32
N ALA A 114 8.39 4.13 -3.54
CA ALA A 114 8.98 5.32 -4.10
C ALA A 114 10.38 4.94 -4.63
N HIS A 115 10.66 5.23 -5.87
CA HIS A 115 11.95 4.91 -6.50
C HIS A 115 13.11 5.66 -5.86
N GLN A 116 12.83 6.62 -5.11
CA GLN A 116 13.84 7.32 -4.39
C GLN A 116 13.37 7.47 -2.97
N PRO A 117 14.06 6.83 -2.05
CA PRO A 117 14.07 7.39 -0.76
C PRO A 117 14.60 8.80 -0.99
N VAL A 118 13.72 9.80 -1.09
CA VAL A 118 14.16 11.10 -0.65
C VAL A 118 15.46 11.63 -1.25
N THR A 119 15.82 11.30 -2.45
CA THR A 119 17.08 11.82 -2.95
C THR A 119 17.06 13.29 -3.27
N LYS A 120 15.99 13.96 -3.06
CA LYS A 120 15.98 15.43 -3.16
C LYS A 120 14.98 16.08 -2.20
N GLY A 121 14.93 15.63 -0.98
CA GLY A 121 14.42 16.46 0.10
C GLY A 121 12.92 16.42 0.37
N LEU A 122 12.19 15.44 -0.18
CA LEU A 122 10.76 15.34 0.08
C LEU A 122 10.38 13.92 0.55
N PRO A 123 10.52 13.65 1.83
CA PRO A 123 10.18 12.35 2.38
C PRO A 123 8.69 12.07 2.28
N LEU A 124 8.30 10.80 2.09
CA LEU A 124 6.91 10.35 2.08
C LEU A 124 6.16 10.66 3.37
N TYR A 125 6.87 11.02 4.42
CA TYR A 125 6.28 11.40 5.70
C TYR A 125 5.78 12.85 5.77
N TYR A 126 5.88 13.63 4.71
CA TYR A 126 5.23 14.93 4.64
C TYR A 126 3.92 14.78 3.87
N SER A 127 2.79 15.11 4.48
CA SER A 127 1.47 14.83 3.90
C SER A 127 1.30 15.25 2.42
N PRO A 128 1.80 16.40 1.96
CA PRO A 128 1.75 16.74 0.53
C PRO A 128 2.54 15.79 -0.36
N ASN A 129 3.66 15.25 0.13
CA ASN A 129 4.47 14.32 -0.64
C ASN A 129 3.82 12.95 -0.71
N LEU A 130 3.17 12.53 0.38
CA LEU A 130 2.38 11.31 0.38
C LEU A 130 1.21 11.44 -0.60
N GLU A 131 0.53 12.58 -0.66
CA GLU A 131 -0.53 12.83 -1.63
C GLU A 131 -0.02 12.74 -3.07
N GLU A 132 1.08 13.43 -3.40
CA GLU A 132 1.71 13.36 -4.72
C GLU A 132 2.11 11.93 -5.08
N PHE A 133 2.66 11.20 -4.14
CA PHE A 133 2.99 9.79 -4.29
C PHE A 133 1.78 8.93 -4.62
N LEU A 134 0.67 9.10 -3.92
CA LEU A 134 -0.57 8.37 -4.16
C LEU A 134 -1.12 8.66 -5.56
N ILE A 135 -1.14 9.93 -5.96
CA ILE A 135 -1.56 10.35 -7.30
C ILE A 135 -0.69 9.69 -8.36
N LYS A 136 0.62 9.75 -8.21
CA LYS A 136 1.58 9.15 -9.14
C LYS A 136 1.41 7.63 -9.27
N HIS A 137 0.92 6.96 -8.24
CA HIS A 137 0.63 5.52 -8.25
C HIS A 137 -0.81 5.19 -8.65
N GLY A 138 -1.53 6.15 -9.25
CA GLY A 138 -2.87 5.93 -9.80
C GLY A 138 -3.98 5.80 -8.76
N PHE A 139 -3.74 6.23 -7.52
CA PHE A 139 -4.80 6.27 -6.51
C PHE A 139 -5.87 7.29 -6.89
N THR A 140 -7.11 6.92 -6.75
CA THR A 140 -8.26 7.77 -7.02
C THR A 140 -8.65 8.55 -5.78
N ARG A 141 -8.83 9.87 -5.94
CA ARG A 141 -9.27 10.74 -4.86
C ARG A 141 -10.75 10.51 -4.53
N ILE A 142 -11.06 10.52 -3.25
CA ILE A 142 -12.40 10.37 -2.66
C ILE A 142 -12.67 11.63 -1.85
N ASP A 143 -13.71 12.38 -2.22
CA ASP A 143 -14.05 13.65 -1.58
C ASP A 143 -15.27 13.55 -0.66
N ASP A 144 -16.03 12.46 -0.72
CA ASP A 144 -17.19 12.21 0.14
C ASP A 144 -16.89 11.08 1.14
N VAL A 145 -17.16 11.37 2.42
CA VAL A 145 -17.00 10.39 3.50
C VAL A 145 -17.91 9.18 3.33
N ALA A 146 -19.06 9.34 2.67
CA ALA A 146 -19.99 8.25 2.39
C ALA A 146 -19.44 7.22 1.39
N ASP A 147 -18.45 7.62 0.59
CA ASP A 147 -17.79 6.76 -0.39
C ASP A 147 -16.58 6.01 0.16
N LEU A 148 -16.20 6.22 1.42
CA LEU A 148 -15.06 5.58 2.04
C LEU A 148 -15.20 4.06 2.08
N ARG A 149 -14.10 3.38 1.82
CA ARG A 149 -14.00 1.91 1.89
C ARG A 149 -12.73 1.49 2.64
N PRO A 150 -12.73 0.30 3.24
CA PRO A 150 -11.52 -0.24 3.85
C PRO A 150 -10.35 -0.25 2.86
N GLY A 151 -9.17 0.13 3.35
CA GLY A 151 -7.96 0.28 2.53
C GLY A 151 -7.71 1.70 2.01
N ASP A 152 -8.68 2.62 2.12
CA ASP A 152 -8.49 4.01 1.74
C ASP A 152 -7.49 4.71 2.68
N VAL A 153 -6.65 5.55 2.12
CA VAL A 153 -5.72 6.43 2.86
C VAL A 153 -6.44 7.74 3.11
N ILE A 154 -6.83 7.99 4.34
CA ILE A 154 -7.62 9.16 4.73
C ILE A 154 -6.71 10.28 5.19
N PHE A 155 -7.01 11.49 4.72
CA PHE A 155 -6.40 12.74 5.16
C PHE A 155 -7.42 13.56 5.95
N GLU A 156 -7.08 13.84 7.21
CA GLU A 156 -7.87 14.66 8.12
C GLU A 156 -7.20 16.00 8.39
N GLY A 157 -8.00 17.00 8.68
CA GLY A 157 -7.48 18.27 9.12
C GLY A 157 -8.56 19.26 9.51
N ASP A 158 -8.28 20.02 10.56
CA ASP A 158 -9.12 21.13 11.00
C ASP A 158 -8.36 22.44 10.80
N SER A 159 -8.92 23.32 10.00
CA SER A 159 -8.40 24.67 9.78
C SER A 159 -8.38 25.54 11.06
N THR A 160 -9.13 25.14 12.08
CA THR A 160 -9.28 25.95 13.31
C THR A 160 -8.18 25.71 14.36
N HIS A 161 -7.39 24.63 14.23
CA HIS A 161 -6.36 24.29 15.22
C HIS A 161 -5.01 24.97 14.99
N PHE A 162 -4.83 25.62 13.84
CA PHE A 162 -3.65 26.46 13.66
C PHE A 162 -3.92 27.83 14.32
N GLY A 163 -3.19 28.13 15.36
CA GLY A 163 -3.23 29.44 15.98
C GLY A 163 -2.95 30.56 14.96
N PRO A 164 -3.24 31.81 15.30
CA PRO A 164 -3.10 32.95 14.40
C PRO A 164 -1.66 33.19 13.89
N THR A 165 -0.69 32.53 14.45
CA THR A 165 0.72 32.60 14.07
C THR A 165 1.13 31.64 12.95
N PHE A 166 0.23 30.72 12.53
CA PHE A 166 0.56 29.79 11.44
C PHE A 166 0.28 30.47 10.09
N PRO A 167 1.25 30.48 9.15
CA PRO A 167 1.03 31.04 7.82
C PRO A 167 -0.17 30.41 7.13
N ASP A 168 -0.97 31.21 6.43
CA ASP A 168 -2.21 30.76 5.77
C ASP A 168 -2.00 29.62 4.78
N GLN A 169 -0.83 29.55 4.17
CA GLN A 169 -0.45 28.46 3.26
C GLN A 169 -0.43 27.07 3.91
N PHE A 170 -0.30 26.99 5.23
CA PHE A 170 -0.31 25.71 5.96
C PHE A 170 -1.67 25.35 6.57
N ARG A 171 -2.63 26.30 6.56
CA ARG A 171 -3.97 26.08 7.11
C ARG A 171 -4.81 25.09 6.28
N SER A 172 -4.44 24.89 5.02
CA SER A 172 -5.13 23.99 4.10
C SER A 172 -4.59 22.55 4.12
N PHE A 173 -3.46 22.32 4.78
CA PHE A 173 -2.86 20.98 4.79
C PHE A 173 -3.53 20.02 5.78
N PRO A 174 -3.67 18.74 5.39
CA PRO A 174 -4.07 17.69 6.33
C PRO A 174 -3.11 17.63 7.52
N ARG A 175 -3.68 17.40 8.69
CA ARG A 175 -2.93 17.30 9.96
C ARG A 175 -2.67 15.87 10.39
N HIS A 176 -3.45 14.96 9.85
CA HIS A 176 -3.39 13.55 10.18
C HIS A 176 -3.71 12.71 8.96
N VAL A 177 -3.05 11.56 8.86
CA VAL A 177 -3.29 10.57 7.81
C VAL A 177 -3.30 9.18 8.41
N TYR A 178 -4.17 8.31 7.90
CA TYR A 178 -4.31 6.94 8.38
C TYR A 178 -4.94 6.02 7.32
N ILE A 179 -4.88 4.73 7.58
CA ILE A 179 -5.53 3.70 6.75
C ILE A 179 -6.89 3.37 7.35
N HIS A 180 -7.95 3.57 6.58
CA HIS A 180 -9.31 3.16 6.96
C HIS A 180 -9.41 1.62 6.96
N ALA A 181 -9.84 1.03 8.07
CA ALA A 181 -9.87 -0.43 8.20
C ALA A 181 -11.30 -1.02 8.17
N GLY A 182 -12.32 -0.18 8.08
CA GLY A 182 -13.70 -0.62 7.95
C GLY A 182 -14.61 -0.15 9.08
N PRO A 183 -15.90 -0.42 8.96
CA PRO A 183 -16.90 0.01 9.93
C PRO A 183 -16.72 -0.69 11.28
N ALA A 184 -17.06 0.01 12.33
CA ALA A 184 -17.20 -0.48 13.70
C ALA A 184 -18.64 -0.23 14.18
N GLU A 185 -18.92 -0.51 15.44
CA GLU A 185 -20.22 -0.25 16.06
C GLU A 185 -20.50 1.27 16.20
N ASP A 186 -21.77 1.63 16.36
CA ASP A 186 -22.23 3.00 16.66
C ASP A 186 -21.80 4.08 15.64
N GLY A 187 -21.67 3.71 14.37
CA GLY A 187 -21.25 4.63 13.32
C GLY A 187 -19.76 5.01 13.40
N LEU A 188 -18.97 4.23 14.10
CA LEU A 188 -17.54 4.37 14.21
C LEU A 188 -16.85 3.52 13.15
N PHE A 189 -15.52 3.64 13.03
CA PHE A 189 -14.72 2.81 12.15
C PHE A 189 -13.39 2.43 12.78
N TYR A 190 -12.81 1.34 12.28
CA TYR A 190 -11.46 0.93 12.59
C TYR A 190 -10.46 1.69 11.72
N ARG A 191 -9.32 2.02 12.27
CA ARG A 191 -8.20 2.58 11.53
C ARG A 191 -6.86 2.02 11.99
N TYR A 192 -5.88 2.11 11.12
CA TYR A 192 -4.48 1.89 11.44
C TYR A 192 -3.73 3.19 11.33
N ASP A 193 -3.09 3.63 12.39
CA ASP A 193 -2.30 4.86 12.39
C ASP A 193 -1.20 4.90 13.45
N SER A 194 -0.42 5.96 13.41
CA SER A 194 0.39 6.45 14.51
C SER A 194 -0.18 7.80 14.95
N GLY A 195 -0.71 7.88 16.15
CA GLY A 195 -1.42 9.04 16.64
C GLY A 195 -0.66 9.84 17.71
N SER A 196 -1.06 11.08 17.89
CA SER A 196 -0.45 12.05 18.82
C SER A 196 -0.58 11.68 20.31
N ASP A 197 -1.38 10.69 20.64
CA ASP A 197 -1.50 10.12 21.97
C ASP A 197 -0.35 9.15 22.33
N GLN A 198 0.68 9.09 21.50
CA GLN A 198 1.84 8.22 21.61
C GLN A 198 1.50 6.72 21.55
N ARG A 199 0.37 6.37 20.98
CA ARG A 199 -0.01 4.99 20.76
C ARG A 199 0.14 4.64 19.30
N ILE A 200 0.97 3.65 19.04
CA ILE A 200 0.96 2.94 17.77
C ILE A 200 -0.08 1.85 17.92
N GLN A 201 -1.09 1.91 17.09
CA GLN A 201 -2.24 1.06 17.30
C GLN A 201 -2.23 -0.14 16.38
N SER A 202 -2.11 -1.30 16.98
CA SER A 202 -2.62 -2.53 16.38
C SER A 202 -4.13 -2.58 16.59
N VAL A 203 -4.82 -3.23 15.69
CA VAL A 203 -6.24 -3.56 15.64
C VAL A 203 -6.96 -3.54 17.00
N GLN A 204 -7.00 -2.43 17.62
CA GLN A 204 -8.00 -2.09 18.61
C GLN A 204 -8.88 -1.06 17.91
N PRO A 205 -10.19 -1.11 18.09
CA PRO A 205 -11.00 -0.02 17.60
C PRO A 205 -10.42 1.25 18.20
N MET A 206 -9.76 2.04 17.38
CA MET A 206 -9.72 3.43 17.69
C MET A 206 -11.10 3.94 17.42
N ILE A 207 -11.81 4.09 18.53
CA ILE A 207 -13.09 4.77 18.54
C ILE A 207 -12.82 6.23 18.24
N GLU A 208 -12.53 6.51 16.98
CA GLU A 208 -12.79 7.85 16.51
C GLU A 208 -14.21 7.92 16.03
N ARG A 209 -14.90 8.91 16.53
CA ARG A 209 -16.16 9.31 15.98
C ARG A 209 -15.96 9.41 14.49
N LEU A 210 -16.59 8.52 13.75
CA LEU A 210 -17.02 8.86 12.42
C LEU A 210 -17.71 10.20 12.57
N VAL A 211 -17.05 11.17 12.05
CA VAL A 211 -17.67 12.45 11.89
C VAL A 211 -18.88 12.16 11.05
N LYS A 212 -20.06 12.33 11.61
CA LYS A 212 -21.27 12.31 10.80
C LYS A 212 -21.04 13.25 9.63
N PRO A 213 -21.50 12.92 8.42
CA PRO A 213 -21.27 13.75 7.23
C PRO A 213 -21.53 15.24 7.48
N GLU A 214 -22.55 15.57 8.27
CA GLU A 214 -22.89 16.94 8.66
C GLU A 214 -21.93 17.58 9.69
N GLN A 215 -21.06 16.82 10.32
CA GLN A 215 -20.05 17.27 11.29
C GLN A 215 -18.63 17.13 10.77
N ASN A 216 -18.48 16.84 9.49
CA ASN A 216 -17.23 16.41 8.87
C ASN A 216 -16.21 17.55 8.68
N ARG A 217 -15.89 18.27 9.75
CA ARG A 217 -14.82 19.28 9.73
C ARG A 217 -13.41 18.72 9.77
N TYR A 218 -13.26 17.41 9.97
CA TYR A 218 -11.96 16.74 10.07
C TYR A 218 -11.58 15.97 8.82
N PHE A 219 -12.53 15.33 8.14
CA PHE A 219 -12.29 14.70 6.84
C PHE A 219 -11.99 15.75 5.79
N ARG A 220 -10.93 15.56 5.02
CA ARG A 220 -10.59 16.42 3.89
C ARG A 220 -10.79 15.68 2.58
N PHE A 221 -10.19 14.57 2.45
CA PHE A 221 -10.27 13.66 1.31
C PHE A 221 -9.59 12.34 1.67
N ALA A 222 -9.76 11.37 0.82
CA ALA A 222 -9.03 10.12 0.89
C ALA A 222 -8.51 9.72 -0.50
N TYR A 223 -7.67 8.71 -0.52
CA TYR A 223 -7.16 8.10 -1.75
C TYR A 223 -7.36 6.61 -1.71
N ARG A 224 -7.90 6.04 -2.80
CA ARG A 224 -8.16 4.62 -2.99
C ARG A 224 -7.19 4.04 -3.99
N ALA A 225 -6.55 2.92 -3.62
CA ALA A 225 -5.68 2.17 -4.51
C ALA A 225 -6.45 1.62 -5.72
N PRO A 226 -5.86 1.67 -6.93
CA PRO A 226 -6.46 1.04 -8.10
C PRO A 226 -6.46 -0.48 -7.95
N GLU A 227 -7.53 -1.13 -8.43
CA GLU A 227 -7.56 -2.58 -8.55
C GLU A 227 -6.57 -3.06 -9.61
N ILE A 228 -5.95 -4.20 -9.35
CA ILE A 228 -5.05 -4.83 -10.31
C ILE A 228 -5.88 -5.81 -11.17
N SER A 229 -6.21 -5.40 -12.38
CA SER A 229 -6.97 -6.24 -13.30
C SER A 229 -6.08 -7.28 -14.02
N TRP A 230 -6.70 -8.36 -14.52
CA TRP A 230 -6.00 -9.31 -15.38
C TRP A 230 -5.73 -8.76 -16.77
N GLU A 231 -6.59 -7.87 -17.24
CA GLU A 231 -6.46 -7.18 -18.51
C GLU A 231 -5.22 -6.29 -18.50
N ASP A 232 -4.98 -5.54 -17.41
CA ASP A 232 -3.78 -4.73 -17.23
C ASP A 232 -2.51 -5.60 -17.16
N ALA A 233 -2.56 -6.71 -16.43
CA ALA A 233 -1.44 -7.65 -16.37
C ALA A 233 -1.10 -8.23 -17.75
N LYS A 234 -2.12 -8.59 -18.56
CA LYS A 234 -1.92 -9.07 -19.93
C LYS A 234 -1.39 -7.98 -20.86
N ALA A 235 -1.88 -6.77 -20.73
CA ALA A 235 -1.41 -5.64 -21.54
C ALA A 235 0.03 -5.29 -21.19
N ALA A 236 0.37 -5.19 -19.89
CA ALA A 236 1.73 -4.96 -19.43
C ALA A 236 2.72 -6.06 -19.84
N HIS A 237 2.28 -7.31 -19.95
CA HIS A 237 3.11 -8.42 -20.42
C HIS A 237 3.69 -8.16 -21.83
N LYS A 238 2.97 -7.44 -22.70
CA LYS A 238 3.47 -7.07 -24.04
C LYS A 238 4.69 -6.16 -23.97
N LEU A 239 4.93 -5.53 -22.84
CA LEU A 239 6.07 -4.64 -22.61
C LEU A 239 7.35 -5.39 -22.23
N CYS A 240 7.36 -6.72 -22.11
CA CYS A 240 8.54 -7.46 -21.68
C CYS A 240 9.49 -7.88 -22.84
N THR A 241 9.21 -7.47 -24.07
CA THR A 241 10.04 -7.80 -25.25
C THR A 241 10.32 -6.56 -26.07
N HIS A 242 11.49 -6.52 -26.73
CA HIS A 242 11.93 -5.43 -27.62
C HIS A 242 11.79 -4.01 -27.00
N HIS A 243 11.96 -3.91 -25.69
CA HIS A 243 11.61 -2.75 -24.87
C HIS A 243 12.81 -1.88 -24.45
N ARG A 244 13.95 -2.00 -25.13
CA ARG A 244 15.17 -1.25 -24.77
C ARG A 244 14.97 0.26 -24.69
N GLU A 245 14.25 0.84 -25.65
CA GLU A 245 14.00 2.28 -25.65
C GLU A 245 13.01 2.69 -24.53
N ALA A 246 12.00 1.85 -24.27
CA ALA A 246 11.08 2.09 -23.16
C ALA A 246 11.80 2.06 -21.80
N LEU A 247 12.71 1.10 -21.60
CA LEU A 247 13.52 1.01 -20.37
C LEU A 247 14.49 2.18 -20.20
N LYS A 248 15.02 2.75 -21.26
CA LYS A 248 15.89 3.94 -21.16
C LYS A 248 15.14 5.18 -20.65
N ASN A 249 13.83 5.25 -20.93
CA ASN A 249 12.98 6.38 -20.60
C ASN A 249 12.20 6.15 -19.29
N ALA A 250 12.24 4.94 -18.74
CA ALA A 250 11.55 4.61 -17.51
C ALA A 250 12.40 4.96 -16.27
N ASP A 251 11.77 5.47 -15.25
CA ASP A 251 12.41 5.71 -13.94
C ASP A 251 12.72 4.38 -13.23
N ARG A 252 11.86 3.37 -13.43
CA ARG A 252 11.99 2.04 -12.84
C ARG A 252 11.61 0.95 -13.83
N CYS A 253 12.09 -0.25 -13.54
CA CYS A 253 11.62 -1.47 -14.17
C CYS A 253 11.39 -2.56 -13.11
N GLY A 254 10.64 -3.58 -13.47
CA GLY A 254 10.35 -4.69 -12.58
C GLY A 254 10.42 -6.02 -13.30
N CYS A 255 10.91 -7.04 -12.63
CA CYS A 255 10.91 -8.41 -13.13
C CYS A 255 9.75 -9.18 -12.50
N PHE A 256 8.78 -9.62 -13.29
CA PHE A 256 7.65 -10.38 -12.75
C PHE A 256 7.95 -11.86 -12.48
N TYR A 257 9.16 -12.35 -12.82
CA TYR A 257 9.63 -13.65 -12.34
C TYR A 257 10.11 -13.57 -10.88
N CYS A 258 11.11 -12.72 -10.58
CA CYS A 258 11.67 -12.60 -9.23
C CYS A 258 10.99 -11.51 -8.38
N LYS A 259 10.04 -10.77 -8.92
CA LYS A 259 9.22 -9.72 -8.29
C LYS A 259 10.02 -8.52 -7.76
N ARG A 260 11.26 -8.33 -8.22
CA ARG A 260 12.09 -7.17 -7.86
C ARG A 260 11.80 -5.97 -8.75
N ILE A 261 11.83 -4.79 -8.14
CA ILE A 261 11.77 -3.50 -8.80
C ILE A 261 13.13 -2.83 -8.63
N TYR A 262 13.69 -2.26 -9.70
CA TYR A 262 15.05 -1.72 -9.72
C TYR A 262 15.24 -0.65 -10.80
N ASP A 263 16.38 0.07 -10.77
CA ASP A 263 16.74 1.07 -11.79
C ASP A 263 17.08 0.34 -13.12
N PRO A 264 16.51 0.74 -14.26
CA PRO A 264 16.86 0.20 -15.57
C PRO A 264 18.37 0.22 -15.90
N LYS A 265 19.13 1.13 -15.30
CA LYS A 265 20.60 1.20 -15.44
C LYS A 265 21.35 0.00 -14.87
N GLU A 266 20.69 -0.80 -14.01
CA GLU A 266 21.27 -2.03 -13.49
C GLU A 266 21.28 -3.18 -14.51
N ILE A 267 20.54 -3.06 -15.62
CA ILE A 267 20.45 -4.07 -16.68
C ILE A 267 21.75 -4.09 -17.47
N LYS A 268 22.40 -5.24 -17.50
CA LYS A 268 23.65 -5.46 -18.22
C LYS A 268 23.48 -6.35 -19.45
N ASP A 269 22.64 -7.36 -19.33
CA ASP A 269 22.50 -8.40 -20.33
C ASP A 269 21.21 -8.26 -21.12
N TRP A 270 21.33 -8.50 -22.43
CA TRP A 270 20.28 -8.29 -23.40
C TRP A 270 20.26 -9.42 -24.42
N VAL A 271 19.07 -9.85 -24.81
CA VAL A 271 18.82 -10.81 -25.88
C VAL A 271 18.12 -10.13 -27.07
N ASP A 272 17.69 -10.87 -28.08
CA ASP A 272 17.02 -10.38 -29.29
C ASP A 272 17.78 -9.24 -29.98
N SER A 273 19.06 -9.48 -30.26
CA SER A 273 19.94 -8.46 -30.87
C SER A 273 20.07 -7.20 -30.02
N GLY A 274 20.03 -7.36 -28.70
CA GLY A 274 20.18 -6.26 -27.75
C GLY A 274 18.89 -5.47 -27.49
N LYS A 275 17.72 -6.02 -27.82
CA LYS A 275 16.44 -5.31 -27.69
C LYS A 275 15.63 -5.69 -26.46
N THR A 276 15.79 -6.94 -25.95
CA THR A 276 15.08 -7.47 -24.80
C THR A 276 16.01 -7.62 -23.61
N ALA A 277 15.64 -7.06 -22.46
CA ALA A 277 16.45 -7.07 -21.25
C ALA A 277 16.37 -8.42 -20.51
N LEU A 278 17.48 -8.86 -19.97
CA LEU A 278 17.52 -9.91 -18.94
C LEU A 278 17.58 -9.26 -17.55
N CYS A 279 16.81 -9.82 -16.61
CA CYS A 279 16.82 -9.34 -15.24
C CYS A 279 18.22 -9.54 -14.60
N PRO A 280 18.86 -8.52 -14.04
CA PRO A 280 20.20 -8.65 -13.45
C PRO A 280 20.25 -9.55 -12.21
N TYR A 281 19.10 -9.90 -11.64
CA TYR A 281 18.99 -10.69 -10.42
C TYR A 281 18.65 -12.16 -10.63
N CYS A 282 17.90 -12.49 -11.69
CA CYS A 282 17.49 -13.88 -11.95
C CYS A 282 17.78 -14.35 -13.37
N GLY A 283 18.23 -13.49 -14.27
CA GLY A 283 18.59 -13.85 -15.65
C GLY A 283 17.42 -14.08 -16.59
N ILE A 284 16.16 -13.90 -16.14
CA ILE A 284 14.96 -14.14 -16.96
C ILE A 284 14.56 -12.87 -17.70
N ASP A 285 13.99 -13.00 -18.89
CA ASP A 285 13.53 -11.91 -19.78
C ASP A 285 12.15 -11.33 -19.42
N SER A 286 11.73 -11.51 -18.18
CA SER A 286 10.45 -11.07 -17.63
C SER A 286 10.50 -9.65 -17.07
N VAL A 287 11.20 -8.74 -17.76
CA VAL A 287 11.38 -7.35 -17.31
C VAL A 287 10.39 -6.45 -18.01
N ILE A 288 9.68 -5.61 -17.26
CA ILE A 288 8.80 -4.57 -17.81
C ILE A 288 9.20 -3.19 -17.30
N PRO A 289 9.14 -2.14 -18.15
CA PRO A 289 9.29 -0.75 -17.70
C PRO A 289 8.09 -0.32 -16.87
N GLU A 290 8.29 0.61 -15.94
CA GLU A 290 7.19 1.36 -15.34
C GLU A 290 6.65 2.37 -16.36
N THR A 291 5.34 2.49 -16.41
CA THR A 291 4.64 3.49 -17.23
C THR A 291 3.55 4.16 -16.39
N GLU A 292 3.03 5.29 -16.85
CA GLU A 292 1.88 5.93 -16.20
C GLU A 292 0.65 5.01 -16.16
N GLU A 293 0.46 4.20 -17.21
CA GLU A 293 -0.63 3.25 -17.32
C GLU A 293 -0.46 2.02 -16.40
N TYR A 294 0.81 1.60 -16.19
CA TYR A 294 1.15 0.43 -15.36
C TYR A 294 2.19 0.80 -14.30
N PRO A 295 1.79 1.47 -13.21
CA PRO A 295 2.67 1.76 -12.10
C PRO A 295 3.15 0.46 -11.44
N LEU A 296 4.45 0.28 -11.31
CA LEU A 296 5.00 -0.96 -10.78
C LEU A 296 4.82 -1.05 -9.27
N THR A 297 4.18 -2.14 -8.84
CA THR A 297 4.12 -2.55 -7.44
C THR A 297 4.50 -4.02 -7.32
N THR A 298 4.93 -4.43 -6.13
CA THR A 298 5.19 -5.86 -5.88
C THR A 298 3.92 -6.70 -6.06
N ALA A 299 2.76 -6.17 -5.69
CA ALA A 299 1.46 -6.81 -5.90
C ALA A 299 1.18 -7.03 -7.39
N PHE A 300 1.45 -6.02 -8.24
CA PHE A 300 1.29 -6.13 -9.68
C PHE A 300 2.21 -7.21 -10.29
N LEU A 301 3.49 -7.17 -9.93
CA LEU A 301 4.46 -8.17 -10.40
C LEU A 301 4.12 -9.59 -9.92
N ARG A 302 3.58 -9.75 -8.70
CA ARG A 302 3.13 -11.05 -8.19
C ARG A 302 1.91 -11.56 -8.94
N LYS A 303 0.96 -10.68 -9.29
CA LYS A 303 -0.18 -11.06 -10.13
C LYS A 303 0.29 -11.52 -11.52
N MET A 304 1.25 -10.82 -12.12
CA MET A 304 1.86 -11.27 -13.37
C MET A 304 2.59 -12.59 -13.20
N HIS A 305 3.41 -12.75 -12.17
CA HIS A 305 4.12 -14.01 -11.90
C HIS A 305 3.17 -15.20 -11.87
N HIS A 306 2.09 -15.10 -11.10
CA HIS A 306 1.11 -16.18 -10.97
C HIS A 306 0.46 -16.58 -12.31
N LYS A 307 0.44 -15.68 -13.29
CA LYS A 307 -0.15 -15.96 -14.61
C LYS A 307 0.81 -16.67 -15.56
N TRP A 308 2.08 -16.39 -15.48
CA TRP A 308 3.07 -16.85 -16.49
C TRP A 308 4.08 -17.85 -15.94
N PHE A 309 4.10 -18.05 -14.63
CA PHE A 309 4.95 -18.99 -13.91
C PHE A 309 4.15 -19.72 -12.82
#